data_55dd73d21d431bfc790a6dc5ce4ccbd8
#
_entry.id   55dd73d21d431bfc790a6dc5ce4ccbd8
#
_cell.length_a   1.000
_cell.length_b   1.000
_cell.length_c   1.000
_cell.angle_alpha   90.00
_cell.angle_beta   90.00
_cell.angle_gamma   90.00
#
_symmetry.space_group_name_H-M   'P 1'
#
loop_
_entity.id
_entity.type
_entity.pdbx_description
1 polymer ?
#
loop_
_entity_poly.entity_id
_entity_poly.type
_entity_poly.pdbx_seq_one_letter_code
_entity_poly.pdbx_strand_id
1 'polypeptide(L)'
;MGLLGDPQFGLIKETVLKPIVGVMSHRPCSAEEAIAFMEQCNVVVTTISIIGSLSKPVQVAIANQCSHLFVDEAHHTPARSWSVVKNSFKNTKVLQFTATPFRNDDKPIGGKIIFNYPLRKAQDEGYFKPINYIPIIEWNSKQSDQIIANKAIEQLRLDIENGYDHVLMARVNSIARAEIIQKIYADSFPEYNPLSIHSKLSTRSISEIKAKIIAGECKIIVCVDMFGEGFDMPKLKIAAFHDIKKSLPTTLQLIGRFTRTSMDDSL
;
A
#
# COMPACT_ATOMS: atom_id res chain seq x y z
N MET A 1 16.87 6.93 -7.51
CA MET A 1 17.80 6.42 -6.50
C MET A 1 17.00 6.17 -5.25
N GLY A 2 17.16 5.02 -4.59
CA GLY A 2 16.45 4.77 -3.34
C GLY A 2 17.08 5.53 -2.16
N LEU A 3 16.36 5.59 -1.03
CA LEU A 3 16.76 6.22 0.24
C LEU A 3 18.22 5.94 0.65
N LEU A 4 18.74 4.76 0.35
CA LEU A 4 20.12 4.36 0.70
C LEU A 4 21.21 5.15 -0.03
N GLY A 5 20.90 5.74 -1.19
CA GLY A 5 21.85 6.53 -1.98
C GLY A 5 21.63 8.03 -1.86
N ASP A 6 20.71 8.46 -0.98
CA ASP A 6 20.45 9.88 -0.73
C ASP A 6 21.57 10.44 0.16
N PRO A 7 22.26 11.53 -0.28
CA PRO A 7 23.30 12.16 0.51
C PRO A 7 22.85 12.64 1.89
N GLN A 8 21.55 12.95 2.06
CA GLN A 8 20.99 13.41 3.32
C GLN A 8 21.01 12.34 4.42
N PHE A 9 20.92 11.06 4.06
CA PHE A 9 20.92 9.97 5.04
C PHE A 9 22.31 9.41 5.35
N GLY A 10 23.33 9.68 4.52
CA GLY A 10 24.71 9.26 4.75
C GLY A 10 24.92 7.75 4.94
N LEU A 11 23.92 6.93 4.54
CA LEU A 11 23.90 5.49 4.82
C LEU A 11 24.87 4.71 3.94
N ILE A 12 25.17 5.20 2.74
CA ILE A 12 26.10 4.56 1.80
C ILE A 12 27.00 5.62 1.19
N LYS A 13 28.32 5.36 1.22
CA LYS A 13 29.29 6.23 0.53
C LYS A 13 29.08 6.16 -0.98
N GLU A 14 29.27 7.26 -1.69
CA GLU A 14 29.13 7.33 -3.16
C GLU A 14 30.00 6.34 -3.92
N THR A 15 31.12 5.93 -3.32
CA THR A 15 32.10 4.98 -3.87
C THR A 15 31.67 3.51 -3.77
N VAL A 16 30.57 3.19 -3.10
CA VAL A 16 30.10 1.81 -2.96
C VAL A 16 29.50 1.30 -4.27
N LEU A 17 29.96 0.14 -4.71
CA LEU A 17 29.40 -0.55 -5.87
C LEU A 17 27.91 -0.83 -5.63
N LYS A 18 27.08 -0.28 -6.51
CA LYS A 18 25.62 -0.49 -6.44
C LYS A 18 25.28 -1.89 -6.94
N PRO A 19 24.36 -2.62 -6.27
CA PRO A 19 23.91 -3.89 -6.75
C PRO A 19 23.18 -3.74 -8.10
N ILE A 20 23.41 -4.71 -9.00
CA ILE A 20 22.64 -4.83 -10.24
C ILE A 20 21.30 -5.46 -9.88
N VAL A 21 20.22 -4.73 -10.11
CA VAL A 21 18.85 -5.18 -9.83
C VAL A 21 18.17 -5.54 -11.15
N GLY A 22 17.81 -6.81 -11.31
CA GLY A 22 17.00 -7.30 -12.42
C GLY A 22 15.53 -7.41 -12.05
N VAL A 23 14.63 -7.08 -12.99
CA VAL A 23 13.19 -7.26 -12.83
C VAL A 23 12.73 -8.39 -13.75
N MET A 24 12.36 -9.53 -13.16
CA MET A 24 11.80 -10.65 -13.90
C MET A 24 10.28 -10.44 -14.03
N SER A 25 9.88 -9.82 -15.13
CA SER A 25 8.47 -9.50 -15.46
C SER A 25 7.79 -10.56 -16.31
N HIS A 26 8.56 -11.47 -16.90
CA HIS A 26 8.10 -12.56 -17.75
C HIS A 26 8.56 -13.90 -17.21
N ARG A 27 7.90 -14.97 -17.64
CA ARG A 27 8.26 -16.34 -17.29
C ARG A 27 9.42 -16.81 -18.16
N PRO A 28 10.59 -17.19 -17.60
CA PRO A 28 11.62 -17.86 -18.38
C PRO A 28 11.10 -19.20 -18.91
N CYS A 29 11.44 -19.51 -20.17
CA CYS A 29 10.98 -20.70 -20.85
C CYS A 29 11.76 -21.94 -20.41
N SER A 30 13.01 -21.77 -19.93
CA SER A 30 13.87 -22.87 -19.50
C SER A 30 14.68 -22.52 -18.25
N ALA A 31 15.32 -23.54 -17.66
CA ALA A 31 16.22 -23.36 -16.53
C ALA A 31 17.48 -22.56 -16.93
N GLU A 32 17.99 -22.79 -18.13
CA GLU A 32 19.18 -22.13 -18.69
C GLU A 32 18.90 -20.63 -18.87
N GLU A 33 17.74 -20.26 -19.41
CA GLU A 33 17.32 -18.86 -19.54
C GLU A 33 17.22 -18.18 -18.16
N ALA A 34 16.62 -18.87 -17.19
CA ALA A 34 16.49 -18.35 -15.83
C ALA A 34 17.87 -18.12 -15.19
N ILE A 35 18.80 -19.08 -15.31
CA ILE A 35 20.15 -18.97 -14.77
C ILE A 35 20.90 -17.83 -15.43
N ALA A 36 20.88 -17.74 -16.78
CA ALA A 36 21.55 -16.69 -17.52
C ALA A 36 21.07 -15.28 -17.12
N PHE A 37 19.77 -15.11 -16.81
CA PHE A 37 19.23 -13.88 -16.26
C PHE A 37 19.74 -13.60 -14.83
N MET A 38 19.70 -14.62 -13.97
CA MET A 38 20.12 -14.50 -12.56
C MET A 38 21.60 -14.14 -12.42
N GLU A 39 22.47 -14.70 -13.26
CA GLU A 39 23.92 -14.44 -13.25
C GLU A 39 24.29 -12.99 -13.57
N GLN A 40 23.42 -12.24 -14.23
CA GLN A 40 23.63 -10.83 -14.55
C GLN A 40 23.22 -9.89 -13.40
N CYS A 41 22.59 -10.43 -12.34
CA CYS A 41 21.97 -9.63 -11.28
C CYS A 41 22.49 -10.04 -9.90
N ASN A 42 22.63 -9.04 -9.02
CA ASN A 42 22.86 -9.28 -7.59
C ASN A 42 21.55 -9.45 -6.83
N VAL A 43 20.49 -8.79 -7.31
CA VAL A 43 19.15 -8.84 -6.76
C VAL A 43 18.15 -9.02 -7.90
N VAL A 44 17.22 -9.97 -7.76
CA VAL A 44 16.12 -10.15 -8.71
C VAL A 44 14.80 -9.84 -8.02
N VAL A 45 14.03 -8.95 -8.62
CA VAL A 45 12.67 -8.59 -8.18
C VAL A 45 11.67 -9.27 -9.11
N THR A 46 10.71 -9.97 -8.55
CA THR A 46 9.64 -10.64 -9.30
C THR A 46 8.39 -10.79 -8.45
N THR A 47 7.28 -11.22 -9.08
CA THR A 47 6.03 -11.52 -8.36
C THR A 47 5.95 -13.01 -8.01
N ILE A 48 5.28 -13.32 -6.91
CA ILE A 48 5.03 -14.71 -6.51
C ILE A 48 4.22 -15.48 -7.56
N SER A 49 3.37 -14.77 -8.34
CA SER A 49 2.60 -15.35 -9.42
C SER A 49 3.48 -15.87 -10.56
N ILE A 50 4.55 -15.15 -10.88
CA ILE A 50 5.53 -15.59 -11.88
C ILE A 50 6.23 -16.84 -11.36
N ILE A 51 6.87 -16.77 -10.19
CA ILE A 51 7.62 -17.91 -9.63
C ILE A 51 6.72 -19.14 -9.41
N GLY A 52 5.53 -18.94 -8.84
CA GLY A 52 4.59 -20.03 -8.56
C GLY A 52 4.03 -20.74 -9.80
N SER A 53 4.10 -20.09 -10.97
CA SER A 53 3.62 -20.64 -12.25
C SER A 53 4.72 -21.34 -13.09
N LEU A 54 5.99 -21.23 -12.67
CA LEU A 54 7.10 -21.88 -13.37
C LEU A 54 7.09 -23.40 -13.16
N SER A 55 7.68 -24.12 -14.12
CA SER A 55 7.91 -25.55 -13.96
C SER A 55 8.88 -25.84 -12.80
N LYS A 56 8.75 -27.00 -12.19
CA LYS A 56 9.58 -27.37 -11.03
C LYS A 56 11.07 -27.26 -11.28
N PRO A 57 11.63 -27.73 -12.43
CA PRO A 57 13.05 -27.59 -12.75
C PRO A 57 13.50 -26.12 -12.77
N VAL A 58 12.71 -25.21 -13.36
CA VAL A 58 13.04 -23.79 -13.43
C VAL A 58 13.01 -23.15 -12.04
N GLN A 59 12.02 -23.48 -11.21
CA GLN A 59 11.97 -22.99 -9.82
C GLN A 59 13.20 -23.41 -9.01
N VAL A 60 13.62 -24.67 -9.15
CA VAL A 60 14.79 -25.20 -8.46
C VAL A 60 16.07 -24.53 -8.97
N ALA A 61 16.18 -24.31 -10.28
CA ALA A 61 17.32 -23.60 -10.88
C ALA A 61 17.45 -22.19 -10.30
N ILE A 62 16.35 -21.41 -10.24
CA ILE A 62 16.32 -20.08 -9.62
C ILE A 62 16.69 -20.16 -8.14
N ALA A 63 16.11 -21.10 -7.40
CA ALA A 63 16.35 -21.23 -5.96
C ALA A 63 17.82 -21.53 -5.64
N ASN A 64 18.49 -22.32 -6.48
CA ASN A 64 19.91 -22.64 -6.30
C ASN A 64 20.85 -21.45 -6.55
N GLN A 65 20.41 -20.45 -7.32
CA GLN A 65 21.17 -19.21 -7.53
C GLN A 65 20.95 -18.20 -6.40
N CYS A 66 19.95 -18.43 -5.52
CA CYS A 66 19.59 -17.48 -4.47
C CYS A 66 20.17 -17.88 -3.11
N SER A 67 20.92 -17.01 -2.47
CA SER A 67 21.33 -17.14 -1.07
C SER A 67 20.20 -16.77 -0.10
N HIS A 68 19.35 -15.82 -0.49
CA HIS A 68 18.25 -15.29 0.32
C HIS A 68 16.99 -15.09 -0.54
N LEU A 69 15.83 -15.31 0.05
CA LEU A 69 14.53 -14.96 -0.50
C LEU A 69 13.86 -13.97 0.43
N PHE A 70 13.59 -12.77 -0.07
CA PHE A 70 12.82 -11.73 0.62
C PHE A 70 11.39 -11.75 0.11
N VAL A 71 10.42 -11.85 1.00
CA VAL A 71 8.99 -11.83 0.68
C VAL A 71 8.37 -10.62 1.34
N ASP A 72 8.02 -9.64 0.53
CA ASP A 72 7.30 -8.46 1.01
C ASP A 72 5.79 -8.73 1.05
N GLU A 73 5.08 -8.05 1.94
CA GLU A 73 3.65 -8.21 2.20
C GLU A 73 3.23 -9.69 2.33
N ALA A 74 3.99 -10.45 3.11
CA ALA A 74 3.88 -11.92 3.19
C ALA A 74 2.47 -12.42 3.56
N HIS A 75 1.63 -11.59 4.20
CA HIS A 75 0.24 -11.91 4.53
C HIS A 75 -0.69 -11.98 3.31
N HIS A 76 -0.31 -11.37 2.17
CA HIS A 76 -1.07 -11.46 0.91
C HIS A 76 -0.76 -12.74 0.12
N THR A 77 0.25 -13.49 0.53
CA THR A 77 0.70 -14.66 -0.23
C THR A 77 -0.32 -15.81 -0.16
N PRO A 78 -0.94 -16.23 -1.30
CA PRO A 78 -1.87 -17.33 -1.30
C PRO A 78 -1.21 -18.63 -0.80
N ALA A 79 -1.91 -19.39 0.04
CA ALA A 79 -1.37 -20.60 0.65
C ALA A 79 -0.78 -21.59 -0.35
N ARG A 80 -1.43 -21.77 -1.50
CA ARG A 80 -0.97 -22.69 -2.56
C ARG A 80 0.33 -22.21 -3.22
N SER A 81 0.37 -20.95 -3.65
CA SER A 81 1.57 -20.37 -4.29
C SER A 81 2.74 -20.35 -3.31
N TRP A 82 2.49 -20.04 -2.04
CA TRP A 82 3.51 -20.03 -1.01
C TRP A 82 4.09 -21.43 -0.75
N SER A 83 3.25 -22.45 -0.65
CA SER A 83 3.73 -23.83 -0.45
C SER A 83 4.61 -24.31 -1.61
N VAL A 84 4.27 -23.95 -2.84
CA VAL A 84 5.05 -24.26 -4.04
C VAL A 84 6.42 -23.58 -3.97
N VAL A 85 6.46 -22.28 -3.71
CA VAL A 85 7.70 -21.50 -3.60
C VAL A 85 8.55 -22.02 -2.45
N LYS A 86 7.99 -22.16 -1.24
CA LYS A 86 8.68 -22.67 -0.07
C LYS A 86 9.33 -24.05 -0.32
N ASN A 87 8.63 -24.93 -1.03
CA ASN A 87 9.17 -26.24 -1.38
C ASN A 87 10.35 -26.20 -2.36
N SER A 88 10.46 -25.18 -3.18
CA SER A 88 11.58 -24.99 -4.10
C SER A 88 12.78 -24.32 -3.43
N PHE A 89 12.54 -23.44 -2.47
CA PHE A 89 13.54 -22.63 -1.77
C PHE A 89 13.94 -23.23 -0.40
N LYS A 90 13.91 -24.55 -0.24
CA LYS A 90 14.19 -25.22 1.05
C LYS A 90 15.58 -24.93 1.64
N ASN A 91 16.57 -24.71 0.80
CA ASN A 91 17.95 -24.47 1.20
C ASN A 91 18.30 -22.98 1.23
N THR A 92 17.34 -22.10 0.92
CA THR A 92 17.52 -20.66 0.88
C THR A 92 17.04 -20.04 2.20
N LYS A 93 17.74 -19.04 2.69
CA LYS A 93 17.26 -18.26 3.86
C LYS A 93 16.07 -17.40 3.45
N VAL A 94 14.91 -17.63 4.07
CA VAL A 94 13.68 -16.92 3.76
C VAL A 94 13.40 -15.88 4.83
N LEU A 95 13.31 -14.62 4.43
CA LEU A 95 12.88 -13.50 5.27
C LEU A 95 11.52 -12.99 4.77
N GLN A 96 10.59 -12.88 5.67
CA GLN A 96 9.22 -12.40 5.40
C GLN A 96 9.01 -11.07 6.08
N PHE A 97 8.54 -10.07 5.32
CA PHE A 97 8.20 -8.75 5.82
C PHE A 97 6.68 -8.59 5.76
N THR A 98 6.09 -8.06 6.81
CA THR A 98 4.65 -7.83 6.87
C THR A 98 4.31 -6.85 7.99
N ALA A 99 3.35 -5.99 7.75
CA ALA A 99 2.77 -5.15 8.80
C ALA A 99 1.85 -5.94 9.75
N THR A 100 1.36 -7.11 9.31
CA THR A 100 0.44 -7.97 10.07
C THR A 100 0.89 -9.42 9.99
N PRO A 101 1.25 -10.07 11.12
CA PRO A 101 1.78 -11.45 11.12
C PRO A 101 0.69 -12.51 10.92
N PHE A 102 -0.51 -12.11 10.53
CA PHE A 102 -1.63 -13.00 10.24
C PHE A 102 -2.04 -12.86 8.79
N ARG A 103 -2.43 -13.96 8.19
CA ARG A 103 -2.95 -14.02 6.83
C ARG A 103 -4.41 -13.55 6.80
N ASN A 104 -4.94 -13.31 5.59
CA ASN A 104 -6.37 -12.96 5.40
C ASN A 104 -7.36 -14.05 5.88
N ASP A 105 -6.87 -15.27 6.11
CA ASP A 105 -7.64 -16.40 6.68
C ASP A 105 -7.40 -16.56 8.20
N ASP A 106 -6.91 -15.52 8.87
CA ASP A 106 -6.58 -15.45 10.30
C ASP A 106 -5.53 -16.48 10.79
N LYS A 107 -4.86 -17.16 9.86
CA LYS A 107 -3.78 -18.09 10.19
C LYS A 107 -2.44 -17.37 10.29
N PRO A 108 -1.58 -17.75 11.24
CA PRO A 108 -0.27 -17.15 11.37
C PRO A 108 0.58 -17.41 10.13
N ILE A 109 1.41 -16.44 9.77
CA ILE A 109 2.48 -16.63 8.79
C ILE A 109 3.51 -17.56 9.42
N GLY A 110 3.83 -18.66 8.73
CA GLY A 110 4.81 -19.63 9.26
C GLY A 110 6.20 -19.01 9.34
N GLY A 111 6.94 -19.38 10.37
CA GLY A 111 8.31 -18.90 10.63
C GLY A 111 8.50 -18.41 12.05
N LYS A 112 9.72 -17.94 12.37
CA LYS A 112 10.06 -17.31 13.65
C LYS A 112 10.06 -15.80 13.47
N ILE A 113 9.36 -15.07 14.34
CA ILE A 113 9.46 -13.61 14.38
C ILE A 113 10.85 -13.27 14.94
N ILE A 114 11.67 -12.64 14.10
CA ILE A 114 13.05 -12.24 14.45
C ILE A 114 13.16 -10.75 14.78
N PHE A 115 12.19 -9.96 14.31
CA PHE A 115 12.10 -8.53 14.58
C PHE A 115 10.64 -8.11 14.65
N ASN A 116 10.31 -7.27 15.61
CA ASN A 116 9.00 -6.65 15.76
C ASN A 116 9.16 -5.17 16.07
N TYR A 117 8.50 -4.32 15.28
CA TYR A 117 8.49 -2.88 15.47
C TYR A 117 7.05 -2.40 15.65
N PRO A 118 6.56 -2.32 16.91
CA PRO A 118 5.17 -1.96 17.19
C PRO A 118 4.83 -0.54 16.70
N LEU A 119 3.59 -0.34 16.22
CA LEU A 119 3.11 0.97 15.78
C LEU A 119 3.28 2.04 16.85
N ARG A 120 3.01 1.71 18.13
CA ARG A 120 3.21 2.63 19.25
C ARG A 120 4.65 3.15 19.33
N LYS A 121 5.64 2.25 19.17
CA LYS A 121 7.05 2.64 19.16
C LYS A 121 7.35 3.57 17.98
N ALA A 122 6.79 3.29 16.80
CA ALA A 122 6.96 4.14 15.62
C ALA A 122 6.31 5.54 15.82
N GLN A 123 5.21 5.61 16.58
CA GLN A 123 4.59 6.88 16.96
C GLN A 123 5.43 7.63 17.99
N ASP A 124 5.92 6.95 19.03
CA ASP A 124 6.76 7.54 20.06
C ASP A 124 8.09 8.08 19.47
N GLU A 125 8.62 7.44 18.43
CA GLU A 125 9.82 7.85 17.70
C GLU A 125 9.53 8.85 16.56
N GLY A 126 8.28 9.27 16.36
CA GLY A 126 7.89 10.29 15.38
C GLY A 126 7.78 9.82 13.93
N TYR A 127 7.94 8.52 13.64
CA TYR A 127 7.78 7.98 12.27
C TYR A 127 6.32 7.94 11.82
N PHE A 128 5.39 7.86 12.77
CA PHE A 128 3.95 7.88 12.50
C PHE A 128 3.25 8.86 13.44
N LYS A 129 2.38 9.70 12.90
CA LYS A 129 1.53 10.58 13.71
C LYS A 129 0.40 9.80 14.39
N PRO A 130 -0.10 10.26 15.54
CA PRO A 130 -1.28 9.69 16.18
C PRO A 130 -2.50 9.73 15.25
N ILE A 131 -3.38 8.75 15.40
CA ILE A 131 -4.62 8.64 14.65
C ILE A 131 -5.76 9.12 15.57
N ASN A 132 -6.47 10.12 15.13
CA ASN A 132 -7.71 10.53 15.79
C ASN A 132 -8.87 9.74 15.19
N TYR A 133 -9.43 8.80 15.95
CA TYR A 133 -10.55 7.98 15.52
C TYR A 133 -11.87 8.56 16.03
N ILE A 134 -12.76 8.92 15.12
CA ILE A 134 -14.08 9.50 15.42
C ILE A 134 -15.16 8.47 15.04
N PRO A 135 -15.70 7.71 15.98
CA PRO A 135 -16.78 6.77 15.70
C PRO A 135 -18.09 7.52 15.44
N ILE A 136 -18.80 7.13 14.38
CA ILE A 136 -20.14 7.64 14.07
C ILE A 136 -21.12 6.50 14.29
N ILE A 137 -22.03 6.70 15.24
CA ILE A 137 -23.08 5.71 15.56
C ILE A 137 -24.39 6.27 15.01
N GLU A 138 -24.88 5.67 13.92
CA GLU A 138 -26.14 6.01 13.30
C GLU A 138 -26.91 4.74 12.95
N TRP A 139 -28.14 4.66 13.45
CA TRP A 139 -29.02 3.51 13.25
C TRP A 139 -29.81 3.56 11.94
N ASN A 140 -29.96 4.76 11.37
CA ASN A 140 -30.62 4.95 10.08
C ASN A 140 -29.59 4.87 8.96
N SER A 141 -29.49 3.73 8.31
CA SER A 141 -28.55 3.52 7.21
C SER A 141 -28.69 4.49 6.03
N LYS A 142 -29.86 5.10 5.84
CA LYS A 142 -30.08 6.09 4.78
C LYS A 142 -29.47 7.46 5.09
N GLN A 143 -29.25 7.75 6.38
CA GLN A 143 -28.65 9.01 6.84
C GLN A 143 -27.17 8.87 7.17
N SER A 144 -26.68 7.65 7.41
CA SER A 144 -25.31 7.40 7.84
C SER A 144 -24.26 7.99 6.88
N ASP A 145 -24.47 7.86 5.58
CA ASP A 145 -23.53 8.38 4.57
C ASP A 145 -23.44 9.92 4.62
N GLN A 146 -24.57 10.60 4.79
CA GLN A 146 -24.58 12.06 4.88
C GLN A 146 -23.92 12.53 6.18
N ILE A 147 -24.16 11.84 7.29
CA ILE A 147 -23.56 12.19 8.58
C ILE A 147 -22.04 11.98 8.54
N ILE A 148 -21.58 10.87 7.95
CA ILE A 148 -20.15 10.61 7.75
C ILE A 148 -19.54 11.71 6.89
N ALA A 149 -20.19 12.08 5.77
CA ALA A 149 -19.71 13.12 4.87
C ALA A 149 -19.61 14.47 5.59
N ASN A 150 -20.66 14.87 6.32
CA ASN A 150 -20.68 16.12 7.07
C ASN A 150 -19.54 16.19 8.09
N LYS A 151 -19.34 15.09 8.86
CA LYS A 151 -18.27 15.05 9.88
C LYS A 151 -16.87 15.09 9.27
N ALA A 152 -16.67 14.40 8.15
CA ALA A 152 -15.40 14.42 7.43
C ALA A 152 -15.10 15.82 6.84
N ILE A 153 -16.11 16.50 6.33
CA ILE A 153 -15.96 17.88 5.82
C ILE A 153 -15.73 18.89 6.95
N GLU A 154 -16.36 18.72 8.09
CA GLU A 154 -16.08 19.53 9.29
C GLU A 154 -14.57 19.46 9.62
N GLN A 155 -13.99 18.27 9.64
CA GLN A 155 -12.55 18.10 9.86
C GLN A 155 -11.72 18.74 8.74
N LEU A 156 -12.10 18.55 7.46
CA LEU A 156 -11.37 19.14 6.32
C LEU A 156 -11.38 20.68 6.39
N ARG A 157 -12.49 21.29 6.79
CA ARG A 157 -12.59 22.75 6.97
C ARG A 157 -11.67 23.24 8.08
N LEU A 158 -11.68 22.56 9.23
CA LEU A 158 -10.78 22.88 10.34
C LEU A 158 -9.31 22.79 9.92
N ASP A 159 -8.95 21.78 9.15
CA ASP A 159 -7.58 21.61 8.67
C ASP A 159 -7.19 22.76 7.70
N ILE A 160 -8.08 23.13 6.78
CA ILE A 160 -7.86 24.26 5.85
C ILE A 160 -7.75 25.59 6.61
N GLU A 161 -8.60 25.83 7.60
CA GLU A 161 -8.56 27.04 8.46
C GLU A 161 -7.24 27.13 9.24
N ASN A 162 -6.66 25.99 9.61
CA ASN A 162 -5.35 25.88 10.25
C ASN A 162 -4.17 25.95 9.25
N GLY A 163 -4.42 26.15 7.95
CA GLY A 163 -3.40 26.31 6.93
C GLY A 163 -2.88 25.00 6.35
N TYR A 164 -3.51 23.86 6.64
CA TYR A 164 -3.10 22.57 6.08
C TYR A 164 -3.68 22.33 4.68
N ASP A 165 -2.86 21.76 3.80
CA ASP A 165 -3.27 21.35 2.45
C ASP A 165 -3.70 19.87 2.44
N HIS A 166 -4.64 19.53 3.32
CA HIS A 166 -5.11 18.15 3.47
C HIS A 166 -6.17 17.78 2.42
N VAL A 167 -6.27 16.47 2.16
CA VAL A 167 -7.23 15.86 1.24
C VAL A 167 -8.00 14.78 1.98
N LEU A 168 -9.31 14.75 1.76
CA LEU A 168 -10.23 13.77 2.31
C LEU A 168 -10.37 12.58 1.37
N MET A 169 -10.24 11.38 1.91
CA MET A 169 -10.55 10.13 1.22
C MET A 169 -11.84 9.53 1.78
N ALA A 170 -12.85 9.39 0.94
CA ALA A 170 -14.07 8.63 1.22
C ALA A 170 -13.92 7.21 0.66
N ARG A 171 -13.89 6.21 1.54
CA ARG A 171 -13.69 4.82 1.14
C ARG A 171 -15.00 4.06 1.09
N VAL A 172 -15.21 3.29 0.01
CA VAL A 172 -16.35 2.43 -0.24
C VAL A 172 -15.95 1.04 -0.74
N ASN A 173 -16.88 0.08 -0.73
CA ASN A 173 -16.63 -1.32 -1.10
C ASN A 173 -16.85 -1.64 -2.60
N SER A 174 -17.52 -0.76 -3.35
CA SER A 174 -17.85 -1.03 -4.76
C SER A 174 -17.95 0.24 -5.60
N ILE A 175 -17.83 0.08 -6.93
CA ILE A 175 -17.95 1.20 -7.87
C ILE A 175 -19.35 1.83 -7.81
N ALA A 176 -20.41 1.03 -7.72
CA ALA A 176 -21.77 1.55 -7.58
C ALA A 176 -21.94 2.39 -6.29
N ARG A 177 -21.29 1.96 -5.19
CA ARG A 177 -21.26 2.77 -3.96
C ARG A 177 -20.44 4.05 -4.15
N ALA A 178 -19.35 4.01 -4.92
CA ALA A 178 -18.54 5.19 -5.19
C ALA A 178 -19.36 6.27 -5.92
N GLU A 179 -20.17 5.89 -6.89
CA GLU A 179 -21.06 6.82 -7.61
C GLU A 179 -22.07 7.50 -6.66
N ILE A 180 -22.67 6.72 -5.75
CA ILE A 180 -23.62 7.25 -4.75
C ILE A 180 -22.92 8.21 -3.81
N ILE A 181 -21.79 7.83 -3.25
CA ILE A 181 -21.05 8.65 -2.28
C ILE A 181 -20.44 9.89 -2.95
N GLN A 182 -19.91 9.76 -4.17
CA GLN A 182 -19.43 10.91 -4.93
C GLN A 182 -20.55 11.92 -5.16
N LYS A 183 -21.77 11.45 -5.49
CA LYS A 183 -22.94 12.32 -5.66
C LYS A 183 -23.28 13.04 -4.37
N ILE A 184 -23.27 12.38 -3.20
CA ILE A 184 -23.52 13.02 -1.89
C ILE A 184 -22.52 14.16 -1.67
N TYR A 185 -21.23 13.92 -1.90
CA TYR A 185 -20.21 14.97 -1.76
C TYR A 185 -20.36 16.07 -2.80
N ALA A 186 -20.69 15.75 -4.06
CA ALA A 186 -20.85 16.73 -5.13
C ALA A 186 -22.08 17.62 -4.92
N ASP A 187 -23.19 17.06 -4.45
CA ASP A 187 -24.43 17.80 -4.19
C ASP A 187 -24.31 18.68 -2.94
N SER A 188 -23.58 18.22 -1.91
CA SER A 188 -23.50 18.92 -0.62
C SER A 188 -22.27 19.83 -0.48
N PHE A 189 -21.17 19.53 -1.19
CA PHE A 189 -19.86 20.20 -1.04
C PHE A 189 -19.14 20.34 -2.37
N PRO A 190 -19.77 20.95 -3.40
CA PRO A 190 -19.22 21.06 -4.75
C PRO A 190 -17.91 21.85 -4.79
N GLU A 191 -17.68 22.76 -3.86
CA GLU A 191 -16.48 23.57 -3.73
C GLU A 191 -15.19 22.76 -3.59
N TYR A 192 -15.27 21.52 -3.13
CA TYR A 192 -14.12 20.62 -2.95
C TYR A 192 -13.87 19.71 -4.15
N ASN A 193 -14.65 19.81 -5.23
CA ASN A 193 -14.51 19.07 -6.47
C ASN A 193 -14.30 17.55 -6.25
N PRO A 194 -15.29 16.83 -5.70
CA PRO A 194 -15.14 15.40 -5.39
C PRO A 194 -15.00 14.54 -6.64
N LEU A 195 -13.95 13.75 -6.69
CA LEU A 195 -13.65 12.83 -7.79
C LEU A 195 -13.64 11.39 -7.30
N SER A 196 -13.96 10.43 -8.17
CA SER A 196 -13.86 9.00 -7.83
C SER A 196 -12.69 8.32 -8.50
N ILE A 197 -12.05 7.37 -7.77
CA ILE A 197 -10.97 6.52 -8.27
C ILE A 197 -11.33 5.05 -8.04
N HIS A 198 -11.27 4.26 -9.10
CA HIS A 198 -11.54 2.82 -9.06
C HIS A 198 -10.80 2.06 -10.16
N SER A 199 -10.74 0.73 -10.07
CA SER A 199 -9.94 -0.16 -10.93
C SER A 199 -10.32 -0.17 -12.41
N LYS A 200 -11.50 0.33 -12.77
CA LYS A 200 -11.94 0.43 -14.18
C LYS A 200 -11.46 1.71 -14.88
N LEU A 201 -10.87 2.65 -14.14
CA LEU A 201 -10.30 3.85 -14.75
C LEU A 201 -8.99 3.52 -15.48
N SER A 202 -8.75 4.22 -16.59
CA SER A 202 -7.49 4.13 -17.31
C SER A 202 -6.34 4.73 -16.48
N THR A 203 -5.12 4.27 -16.71
CA THR A 203 -3.92 4.85 -16.09
C THR A 203 -3.82 6.36 -16.34
N ARG A 204 -4.23 6.82 -17.52
CA ARG A 204 -4.28 8.24 -17.87
C ARG A 204 -5.25 9.01 -16.97
N SER A 205 -6.48 8.51 -16.83
CA SER A 205 -7.49 9.15 -15.96
C SER A 205 -7.05 9.22 -14.51
N ILE A 206 -6.40 8.16 -14.00
CA ILE A 206 -5.84 8.15 -12.65
C ILE A 206 -4.72 9.20 -12.51
N SER A 207 -3.85 9.35 -13.52
CA SER A 207 -2.80 10.36 -13.53
C SER A 207 -3.36 11.78 -13.56
N GLU A 208 -4.43 12.01 -14.35
CA GLU A 208 -5.12 13.31 -14.41
C GLU A 208 -5.76 13.67 -13.07
N ILE A 209 -6.39 12.70 -12.38
CA ILE A 209 -6.95 12.93 -11.04
C ILE A 209 -5.83 13.25 -10.03
N LYS A 210 -4.71 12.51 -10.07
CA LYS A 210 -3.55 12.80 -9.22
C LYS A 210 -3.01 14.21 -9.44
N ALA A 211 -2.93 14.66 -10.69
CA ALA A 211 -2.48 16.01 -11.02
C ALA A 211 -3.41 17.08 -10.41
N LYS A 212 -4.74 16.90 -10.49
CA LYS A 212 -5.73 17.80 -9.88
C LYS A 212 -5.60 17.86 -8.35
N ILE A 213 -5.32 16.74 -7.70
CA ILE A 213 -5.11 16.70 -6.25
C ILE A 213 -3.83 17.46 -5.87
N ILE A 214 -2.74 17.24 -6.61
CA ILE A 214 -1.46 17.94 -6.37
C ILE A 214 -1.63 19.44 -6.59
N ALA A 215 -2.38 19.86 -7.62
CA ALA A 215 -2.72 21.25 -7.90
C ALA A 215 -3.67 21.90 -6.89
N GLY A 216 -4.25 21.10 -5.96
CA GLY A 216 -5.24 21.61 -4.99
C GLY A 216 -6.65 21.81 -5.54
N GLU A 217 -6.89 21.42 -6.80
CA GLU A 217 -8.18 21.53 -7.49
C GLU A 217 -9.21 20.50 -7.02
N CYS A 218 -8.77 19.42 -6.38
CA CYS A 218 -9.61 18.37 -5.82
C CYS A 218 -9.19 18.10 -4.38
N LYS A 219 -10.13 18.24 -3.45
CA LYS A 219 -9.92 18.01 -2.01
C LYS A 219 -10.61 16.76 -1.50
N ILE A 220 -11.45 16.12 -2.29
CA ILE A 220 -12.20 14.91 -1.91
C ILE A 220 -12.03 13.83 -2.96
N ILE A 221 -11.61 12.63 -2.51
CA ILE A 221 -11.48 11.46 -3.37
C ILE A 221 -12.37 10.36 -2.83
N VAL A 222 -13.28 9.87 -3.66
CA VAL A 222 -14.04 8.65 -3.35
C VAL A 222 -13.33 7.46 -3.97
N CYS A 223 -12.94 6.48 -3.17
CA CYS A 223 -12.16 5.34 -3.65
C CYS A 223 -12.80 3.99 -3.34
N VAL A 224 -12.62 3.06 -4.28
CA VAL A 224 -13.03 1.66 -4.14
C VAL A 224 -11.76 0.84 -3.97
N ASP A 225 -11.51 0.31 -2.78
CA ASP A 225 -10.43 -0.66 -2.44
C ASP A 225 -9.06 -0.50 -3.15
N MET A 226 -8.89 0.56 -3.96
CA MET A 226 -7.75 0.79 -4.85
C MET A 226 -6.47 1.27 -4.18
N PHE A 227 -6.55 1.58 -2.89
CA PHE A 227 -5.37 2.02 -2.15
C PHE A 227 -4.57 0.83 -1.59
N GLY A 228 -4.63 -0.32 -2.28
CA GLY A 228 -3.57 -1.27 -2.31
C GLY A 228 -2.25 -0.59 -2.74
N GLU A 229 -1.28 -1.33 -3.08
CA GLU A 229 0.06 -0.87 -3.46
C GLU A 229 0.04 0.26 -4.53
N GLY A 230 0.79 1.34 -4.31
CA GLY A 230 1.12 2.33 -5.34
C GLY A 230 0.41 3.68 -5.34
N PHE A 231 -0.50 3.97 -4.41
CA PHE A 231 -1.06 5.32 -4.27
C PHE A 231 -0.53 5.97 -2.98
N ASP A 232 0.65 6.56 -3.06
CA ASP A 232 1.23 7.32 -1.95
C ASP A 232 0.96 8.80 -2.18
N MET A 233 0.17 9.38 -1.29
CA MET A 233 -0.16 10.82 -1.31
C MET A 233 -0.04 11.37 0.10
N PRO A 234 1.00 12.12 0.41
CA PRO A 234 1.21 12.71 1.75
C PRO A 234 0.07 13.61 2.23
N LYS A 235 -0.62 14.29 1.29
CA LYS A 235 -1.76 15.17 1.59
C LYS A 235 -3.03 14.43 2.06
N LEU A 236 -3.12 13.10 1.89
CA LEU A 236 -4.25 12.30 2.39
C LEU A 236 -4.13 12.18 3.92
N LYS A 237 -4.92 12.95 4.66
CA LYS A 237 -4.87 12.97 6.12
C LYS A 237 -6.22 12.68 6.78
N ILE A 238 -7.31 12.74 6.03
CA ILE A 238 -8.67 12.47 6.52
C ILE A 238 -9.22 11.24 5.79
N ALA A 239 -9.70 10.25 6.54
CA ALA A 239 -10.33 9.04 6.00
C ALA A 239 -11.77 8.91 6.50
N ALA A 240 -12.74 8.95 5.58
CA ALA A 240 -14.15 8.67 5.83
C ALA A 240 -14.52 7.28 5.34
N PHE A 241 -14.89 6.38 6.24
CA PHE A 241 -15.28 5.01 5.92
C PHE A 241 -16.80 4.93 5.82
N HIS A 242 -17.33 4.85 4.59
CA HIS A 242 -18.75 4.72 4.33
C HIS A 242 -19.25 3.28 4.37
N ASP A 243 -18.35 2.31 4.23
CA ASP A 243 -18.68 0.89 4.30
C ASP A 243 -17.74 0.18 5.27
N ILE A 244 -18.30 -0.76 6.05
CA ILE A 244 -17.56 -1.56 7.02
C ILE A 244 -16.55 -2.45 6.31
N LYS A 245 -15.31 -2.47 6.78
CA LYS A 245 -14.28 -3.39 6.33
C LYS A 245 -14.11 -4.52 7.34
N LYS A 246 -14.21 -5.76 6.84
CA LYS A 246 -14.11 -6.97 7.69
C LYS A 246 -12.67 -7.39 7.97
N SER A 247 -11.68 -6.85 7.25
CA SER A 247 -10.27 -7.25 7.37
C SER A 247 -9.46 -6.21 8.13
N LEU A 248 -9.03 -6.53 9.34
CA LEU A 248 -8.15 -5.71 10.16
C LEU A 248 -6.81 -5.38 9.46
N PRO A 249 -6.10 -6.35 8.83
CA PRO A 249 -4.84 -6.06 8.15
C PRO A 249 -4.97 -4.97 7.09
N THR A 250 -5.98 -5.07 6.23
CA THR A 250 -6.20 -4.08 5.17
C THR A 250 -6.59 -2.70 5.73
N THR A 251 -7.32 -2.67 6.85
CA THR A 251 -7.67 -1.42 7.52
C THR A 251 -6.42 -0.75 8.10
N LEU A 252 -5.55 -1.51 8.76
CA LEU A 252 -4.30 -0.99 9.32
C LEU A 252 -3.33 -0.49 8.25
N GLN A 253 -3.22 -1.19 7.12
CA GLN A 253 -2.42 -0.73 5.98
C GLN A 253 -2.95 0.58 5.39
N LEU A 254 -4.28 0.68 5.27
CA LEU A 254 -4.92 1.90 4.80
C LEU A 254 -4.65 3.06 5.77
N ILE A 255 -4.91 2.85 7.05
CA ILE A 255 -4.69 3.85 8.10
C ILE A 255 -3.21 4.28 8.14
N GLY A 256 -2.27 3.35 8.02
CA GLY A 256 -0.83 3.63 8.00
C GLY A 256 -0.39 4.62 6.91
N ARG A 257 -1.18 4.81 5.84
CA ARG A 257 -0.90 5.81 4.80
C ARG A 257 -1.20 7.24 5.24
N PHE A 258 -2.19 7.43 6.11
CA PHE A 258 -2.58 8.75 6.62
C PHE A 258 -1.65 9.26 7.72
N THR A 259 -0.89 8.37 8.32
CA THR A 259 0.00 8.69 9.45
C THR A 259 1.45 8.92 9.05
N ARG A 260 1.80 8.73 7.78
CA ARG A 260 3.15 8.99 7.29
C ARG A 260 3.50 10.47 7.45
N THR A 261 4.66 10.73 8.05
CA THR A 261 5.25 12.06 8.06
C THR A 261 5.89 12.32 6.71
N SER A 262 5.49 13.38 6.02
CA SER A 262 6.28 13.91 4.91
C SER A 262 7.43 14.74 5.48
N MET A 263 8.55 14.82 4.78
CA MET A 263 9.66 15.68 5.18
C MET A 263 9.29 17.17 5.23
N ASP A 264 8.14 17.52 4.63
CA ASP A 264 7.57 18.88 4.62
C ASP A 264 6.66 19.18 5.84
N ASP A 265 6.39 18.20 6.70
CA ASP A 265 5.60 18.37 7.93
C ASP A 265 6.44 18.95 9.11
N SER A 266 7.53 19.65 8.82
CA SER A 266 8.30 20.41 9.82
C SER A 266 7.63 21.74 10.16
N LEU A 267 6.35 21.68 10.55
CA LEU A 267 5.64 22.73 11.27
C LEU A 267 4.81 22.10 12.38
#